data_301385af4be464b0300f0251063c7450
#
_entry.id   301385af4be464b0300f0251063c7450
#
_cell.length_a   1.000
_cell.length_b   1.000
_cell.length_c   1.000
_cell.angle_alpha   90.00
_cell.angle_beta   90.00
_cell.angle_gamma   90.00
#
_symmetry.space_group_name_H-M   'P 1'
#
loop_
_entity.id
_entity.type
_entity.pdbx_description
1 polymer ?
#
loop_
_entity_poly.entity_id
_entity_poly.type
_entity_poly.pdbx_seq_one_letter_code
_entity_poly.pdbx_strand_id
1 'polypeptide(L)'
;AQGVVQNETMGYFLCRSYLFLTECGIKSDAIRFRQHRSNEMAHYANDCWDAEVETSYGWIEVAGHSDRSAFDLTKHQEKTKVELMAARPLKNPVQVTKTHALLNKQVLGKEFKKDQTLVCKYIDDLNDD
;
A
#
# COMPACT_ATOMS: atom_id res chain seq x y z
N ALA A 1 -4.27 16.01 -13.75
CA ALA A 1 -4.56 16.17 -12.32
C ALA A 1 -3.32 16.72 -11.63
N GLN A 2 -3.47 17.72 -10.77
CA GLN A 2 -2.33 18.42 -10.14
C GLN A 2 -1.74 17.63 -8.94
N GLY A 3 -2.18 16.39 -8.70
CA GLY A 3 -1.59 15.53 -7.67
C GLY A 3 -1.69 16.06 -6.23
N VAL A 4 -2.74 16.81 -5.91
CA VAL A 4 -2.95 17.37 -4.56
C VAL A 4 -3.25 16.27 -3.55
N VAL A 5 -4.01 15.25 -3.95
CA VAL A 5 -4.34 14.07 -3.15
C VAL A 5 -3.51 12.89 -3.65
N GLN A 6 -2.95 12.11 -2.76
CA GLN A 6 -2.00 11.02 -3.06
C GLN A 6 -2.57 10.00 -4.07
N ASN A 7 -3.84 9.63 -3.94
CA ASN A 7 -4.48 8.68 -4.84
C ASN A 7 -6.00 8.82 -4.86
N GLU A 8 -6.66 8.14 -5.81
CA GLU A 8 -8.11 8.18 -5.97
C GLU A 8 -8.88 7.65 -4.76
N THR A 9 -8.34 6.64 -4.07
CA THR A 9 -8.96 6.06 -2.87
C THR A 9 -9.05 7.08 -1.74
N MET A 10 -7.98 7.83 -1.48
CA MET A 10 -7.99 8.94 -0.53
C MET A 10 -9.05 9.98 -0.93
N GLY A 11 -9.06 10.41 -2.21
CA GLY A 11 -10.06 11.35 -2.72
C GLY A 11 -11.49 10.84 -2.54
N TYR A 12 -11.74 9.56 -2.78
CA TYR A 12 -13.04 8.94 -2.56
C TYR A 12 -13.49 9.06 -1.09
N PHE A 13 -12.63 8.74 -0.13
CA PHE A 13 -12.99 8.81 1.28
C PHE A 13 -13.16 10.24 1.78
N LEU A 14 -12.38 11.20 1.30
CA LEU A 14 -12.60 12.62 1.59
C LEU A 14 -14.01 13.06 1.11
N CYS A 15 -14.39 12.70 -0.13
CA CYS A 15 -15.73 12.97 -0.64
C CYS A 15 -16.83 12.29 0.20
N ARG A 16 -16.63 11.04 0.62
CA ARG A 16 -17.58 10.32 1.47
C ARG A 16 -17.78 11.03 2.82
N SER A 17 -16.70 11.50 3.44
CA SER A 17 -16.78 12.26 4.67
C SER A 17 -17.50 13.59 4.50
N TYR A 18 -17.24 14.30 3.40
CA TYR A 18 -17.97 15.52 3.07
C TYR A 18 -19.47 15.27 2.96
N LEU A 19 -19.90 14.26 2.19
CA LEU A 19 -21.31 13.90 2.03
C LEU A 19 -21.94 13.51 3.38
N PHE A 20 -21.24 12.73 4.18
CA PHE A 20 -21.71 12.35 5.51
C PHE A 20 -21.93 13.57 6.42
N LEU A 21 -20.96 14.49 6.49
CA LEU A 21 -21.06 15.71 7.31
C LEU A 21 -22.20 16.61 6.86
N THR A 22 -22.40 16.75 5.55
CA THR A 22 -23.52 17.55 5.01
C THR A 22 -24.86 16.90 5.29
N GLU A 23 -24.97 15.56 5.23
CA GLU A 23 -26.17 14.82 5.61
C GLU A 23 -26.47 14.91 7.11
N CYS A 24 -25.45 15.06 7.95
CA CYS A 24 -25.61 15.35 9.37
C CYS A 24 -26.11 16.79 9.64
N GLY A 25 -26.30 17.60 8.60
CA GLY A 25 -26.81 18.96 8.69
C GLY A 25 -25.76 20.05 8.85
N ILE A 26 -24.46 19.72 8.70
CA ILE A 26 -23.39 20.72 8.72
C ILE A 26 -23.38 21.46 7.38
N LYS A 27 -23.36 22.80 7.43
CA LYS A 27 -23.32 23.63 6.23
C LYS A 27 -22.04 23.40 5.45
N SER A 28 -22.14 23.36 4.12
CA SER A 28 -21.00 23.11 3.23
C SER A 28 -19.88 24.15 3.37
N ASP A 29 -20.22 25.40 3.67
CA ASP A 29 -19.27 26.50 3.91
C ASP A 29 -18.59 26.42 5.28
N ALA A 30 -19.12 25.62 6.20
CA ALA A 30 -18.54 25.32 7.51
C ALA A 30 -17.71 24.02 7.52
N ILE A 31 -17.42 23.41 6.37
CA ILE A 31 -16.59 22.22 6.25
C ILE A 31 -15.34 22.57 5.45
N ARG A 32 -14.18 22.16 5.92
CA ARG A 32 -12.93 22.19 5.15
C ARG A 32 -12.13 20.92 5.34
N PHE A 33 -11.23 20.65 4.38
CA PHE A 33 -10.23 19.61 4.48
C PHE A 33 -8.84 20.23 4.54
N ARG A 34 -8.07 19.87 5.56
CA ARG A 34 -6.71 20.37 5.78
C ARG A 34 -5.70 19.23 5.58
N GLN A 35 -4.83 19.37 4.59
CA GLN A 35 -3.72 18.43 4.41
C GLN A 35 -2.63 18.67 5.45
N HIS A 36 -2.10 17.61 6.02
CA HIS A 36 -0.93 17.68 6.89
C HIS A 36 0.30 18.15 6.13
N ARG A 37 1.12 18.96 6.77
CA ARG A 37 2.43 19.32 6.26
C ARG A 37 3.42 18.19 6.49
N SER A 38 4.56 18.22 5.79
CA SER A 38 5.59 17.18 5.88
C SER A 38 6.12 16.96 7.31
N ASN A 39 6.12 18.00 8.14
CA ASN A 39 6.54 17.93 9.54
C ASN A 39 5.41 17.51 10.52
N GLU A 40 4.18 17.41 10.05
CA GLU A 40 3.00 16.94 10.82
C GLU A 40 2.65 15.49 10.47
N MET A 41 3.21 14.96 9.39
CA MET A 41 2.92 13.62 8.91
C MET A 41 3.33 12.54 9.91
N ALA A 42 2.45 11.59 10.17
CA ALA A 42 2.80 10.39 10.90
C ALA A 42 3.80 9.54 10.11
N HIS A 43 4.75 8.90 10.80
CA HIS A 43 5.82 8.12 10.18
C HIS A 43 5.35 6.92 9.33
N TYR A 44 4.10 6.49 9.50
CA TYR A 44 3.46 5.40 8.77
C TYR A 44 2.60 5.89 7.58
N ALA A 45 2.43 7.20 7.42
CA ALA A 45 1.50 7.74 6.44
C ALA A 45 2.20 8.37 5.25
N ASN A 46 1.66 8.12 4.06
CA ASN A 46 2.08 8.77 2.82
C ASN A 46 1.31 10.07 2.57
N ASP A 47 0.09 10.17 3.08
CA ASP A 47 -0.77 11.35 3.00
C ASP A 47 -1.76 11.36 4.16
N CYS A 48 -2.02 12.54 4.73
CA CYS A 48 -2.96 12.74 5.82
C CYS A 48 -3.79 14.00 5.60
N TRP A 49 -5.09 13.88 5.84
CA TRP A 49 -6.06 14.95 5.73
C TRP A 49 -7.03 14.94 6.90
N ASP A 50 -7.26 16.10 7.48
CA ASP A 50 -8.27 16.31 8.50
C ASP A 50 -9.52 16.93 7.88
N ALA A 51 -10.68 16.34 8.16
CA ALA A 51 -11.95 17.00 7.95
C ALA A 51 -12.22 17.88 9.18
N GLU A 52 -12.36 19.18 8.97
CA GLU A 52 -12.58 20.15 10.02
C GLU A 52 -13.92 20.86 9.82
N VAL A 53 -14.58 21.17 10.93
CA VAL A 53 -15.86 21.90 10.96
C VAL A 53 -15.68 23.20 11.73
N GLU A 54 -16.24 24.29 11.18
CA GLU A 54 -16.27 25.59 11.84
C GLU A 54 -17.29 25.60 12.96
N THR A 55 -16.84 25.97 14.14
CA THR A 55 -17.67 26.11 15.36
C THR A 55 -17.45 27.47 15.98
N SER A 56 -18.23 27.79 17.03
CA SER A 56 -18.02 29.03 17.83
C SER A 56 -16.62 29.10 18.47
N TYR A 57 -15.92 27.99 18.59
CA TYR A 57 -14.54 27.89 19.13
C TYR A 57 -13.46 27.90 18.04
N GLY A 58 -13.84 28.01 16.78
CA GLY A 58 -12.95 27.89 15.62
C GLY A 58 -13.12 26.55 14.91
N TRP A 59 -12.11 26.21 14.12
CA TRP A 59 -12.08 24.95 13.35
C TRP A 59 -11.72 23.79 14.25
N ILE A 60 -12.54 22.75 14.24
CA ILE A 60 -12.35 21.53 15.03
C ILE A 60 -12.26 20.35 14.07
N GLU A 61 -11.22 19.51 14.23
CA GLU A 61 -11.10 18.25 13.54
C GLU A 61 -12.22 17.28 14.00
N VAL A 62 -12.95 16.74 13.03
CA VAL A 62 -14.04 15.79 13.27
C VAL A 62 -13.76 14.41 12.64
N ALA A 63 -12.84 14.33 11.68
CA ALA A 63 -12.39 13.06 11.12
C ALA A 63 -10.99 13.20 10.52
N GLY A 64 -10.10 12.25 10.82
CA GLY A 64 -8.79 12.12 10.21
C GLY A 64 -8.77 11.04 9.13
N HIS A 65 -8.08 11.30 8.04
CA HIS A 65 -7.89 10.39 6.91
C HIS A 65 -6.39 10.20 6.69
N SER A 66 -5.92 8.97 6.74
CA SER A 66 -4.52 8.64 6.52
C SER A 66 -4.35 7.55 5.48
N ASP A 67 -3.55 7.80 4.47
CA ASP A 67 -3.05 6.76 3.58
C ASP A 67 -1.81 6.12 4.21
N ARG A 68 -1.98 4.94 4.75
CA ARG A 68 -0.91 4.18 5.41
C ARG A 68 -0.16 3.27 4.45
N SER A 69 -0.56 3.26 3.16
CA SER A 69 0.00 2.34 2.15
C SER A 69 0.03 0.89 2.67
N ALA A 70 1.13 0.18 2.46
CA ALA A 70 1.34 -1.18 2.97
C ALA A 70 2.14 -1.22 4.30
N PHE A 71 2.26 -0.10 5.02
CA PHE A 71 3.13 -0.03 6.21
C PHE A 71 2.80 -1.10 7.25
N ASP A 72 1.53 -1.20 7.67
CA ASP A 72 1.11 -2.15 8.69
C ASP A 72 1.29 -3.60 8.25
N LEU A 73 0.86 -3.91 7.00
CA LEU A 73 0.97 -5.25 6.43
C LEU A 73 2.44 -5.69 6.33
N THR A 74 3.32 -4.79 5.90
CA THR A 74 4.75 -5.05 5.82
C THR A 74 5.34 -5.34 7.21
N LYS A 75 5.00 -4.52 8.21
CA LYS A 75 5.47 -4.74 9.58
C LYS A 75 4.96 -6.04 10.20
N HIS A 76 3.72 -6.39 9.93
CA HIS A 76 3.16 -7.68 10.35
C HIS A 76 3.88 -8.85 9.69
N GLN A 77 4.09 -8.80 8.37
CA GLN A 77 4.79 -9.84 7.63
C GLN A 77 6.23 -10.00 8.10
N GLU A 78 6.97 -8.89 8.29
CA GLU A 78 8.33 -8.91 8.82
C GLU A 78 8.42 -9.61 10.18
N LYS A 79 7.45 -9.34 11.06
CA LYS A 79 7.45 -9.87 12.44
C LYS A 79 6.96 -11.31 12.52
N THR A 80 5.88 -11.64 11.83
CA THR A 80 5.26 -12.98 11.91
C THR A 80 5.88 -13.98 10.97
N LYS A 81 6.63 -13.52 9.94
CA LYS A 81 7.16 -14.33 8.83
C LYS A 81 6.05 -15.03 8.03
N VAL A 82 4.83 -14.54 8.12
CA VAL A 82 3.69 -15.02 7.32
C VAL A 82 3.45 -14.04 6.18
N GLU A 83 3.43 -14.55 4.97
CA GLU A 83 3.15 -13.77 3.76
C GLU A 83 1.68 -13.36 3.73
N LEU A 84 1.42 -12.05 3.63
CA LEU A 84 0.08 -11.49 3.59
C LEU A 84 -0.31 -11.21 2.13
N MET A 85 -0.75 -12.26 1.44
CA MET A 85 -1.14 -12.20 0.03
C MET A 85 -2.64 -12.46 -0.13
N ALA A 86 -3.26 -11.74 -1.07
CA ALA A 86 -4.64 -11.98 -1.48
C ALA A 86 -4.64 -12.47 -2.94
N ALA A 87 -5.22 -13.64 -3.18
CA ALA A 87 -5.40 -14.17 -4.53
C ALA A 87 -6.84 -13.98 -4.99
N ARG A 88 -7.04 -13.55 -6.21
CA ARG A 88 -8.35 -13.51 -6.86
C ARG A 88 -8.26 -14.06 -8.28
N PRO A 89 -9.26 -14.77 -8.77
CA PRO A 89 -9.33 -15.17 -10.16
C PRO A 89 -9.31 -13.96 -11.08
N LEU A 90 -8.53 -14.00 -12.16
CA LEU A 90 -8.60 -12.99 -13.19
C LEU A 90 -9.93 -13.11 -13.95
N LYS A 91 -10.59 -11.98 -14.24
CA LYS A 91 -11.80 -11.97 -15.07
C LYS A 91 -11.54 -12.54 -16.46
N ASN A 92 -10.37 -12.24 -17.01
CA ASN A 92 -9.90 -12.77 -18.29
C ASN A 92 -8.56 -13.47 -18.01
N PRO A 93 -8.53 -14.82 -18.00
CA PRO A 93 -7.27 -15.56 -17.81
C PRO A 93 -6.30 -15.23 -18.93
N VAL A 94 -5.04 -14.96 -18.58
CA VAL A 94 -3.96 -14.74 -19.52
C VAL A 94 -3.07 -15.97 -19.50
N GLN A 95 -2.81 -16.54 -20.67
CA GLN A 95 -1.86 -17.63 -20.80
C GLN A 95 -0.44 -17.05 -20.80
N VAL A 96 0.34 -17.42 -19.80
CA VAL A 96 1.74 -17.00 -19.67
C VAL A 96 2.63 -18.23 -19.84
N THR A 97 3.59 -18.13 -20.76
CA THR A 97 4.63 -19.16 -20.90
C THR A 97 5.85 -18.70 -20.13
N LYS A 98 6.19 -19.43 -19.07
CA LYS A 98 7.42 -19.21 -18.30
C LYS A 98 8.41 -20.33 -18.58
N THR A 99 9.68 -19.99 -18.76
CA THR A 99 10.77 -20.95 -18.89
C THR A 99 11.41 -21.14 -17.53
N HIS A 100 11.32 -22.34 -16.99
CA HIS A 100 12.00 -22.70 -15.75
C HIS A 100 13.24 -23.54 -15.99
N ALA A 101 14.36 -23.18 -15.38
CA ALA A 101 15.56 -23.99 -15.39
C ALA A 101 15.46 -25.10 -14.33
N LEU A 102 15.49 -26.35 -14.77
CA LEU A 102 15.51 -27.53 -13.90
C LEU A 102 16.93 -27.84 -13.44
N LEU A 103 17.15 -27.75 -12.12
CA LEU A 103 18.46 -27.99 -11.53
C LEU A 103 18.77 -29.47 -11.38
N ASN A 104 19.82 -29.95 -12.05
CA ASN A 104 20.41 -31.27 -11.76
C ASN A 104 21.53 -31.11 -10.72
N LYS A 105 21.16 -31.24 -9.42
CA LYS A 105 22.10 -31.06 -8.29
C LYS A 105 23.30 -32.00 -8.32
N GLN A 106 23.19 -33.18 -8.93
CA GLN A 106 24.31 -34.13 -9.05
C GLN A 106 25.37 -33.64 -10.05
N VAL A 107 24.92 -33.10 -11.19
CA VAL A 107 25.81 -32.53 -12.20
C VAL A 107 26.45 -31.26 -11.66
N LEU A 108 25.64 -30.35 -11.07
CA LEU A 108 26.13 -29.11 -10.49
C LEU A 108 27.15 -29.36 -9.37
N GLY A 109 26.95 -30.38 -8.55
CA GLY A 109 27.91 -30.74 -7.50
C GLY A 109 29.25 -31.22 -8.02
N LYS A 110 29.28 -31.92 -9.16
CA LYS A 110 30.51 -32.35 -9.80
C LYS A 110 31.27 -31.19 -10.46
N GLU A 111 30.55 -30.34 -11.18
CA GLU A 111 31.14 -29.24 -11.95
C GLU A 111 31.54 -28.05 -11.08
N PHE A 112 30.65 -27.60 -10.20
CA PHE A 112 30.83 -26.36 -9.42
C PHE A 112 31.35 -26.59 -8.00
N LYS A 113 31.37 -27.81 -7.49
CA LYS A 113 31.93 -28.18 -6.17
C LYS A 113 31.53 -27.20 -5.06
N LYS A 114 32.45 -26.31 -4.65
CA LYS A 114 32.23 -25.33 -3.57
C LYS A 114 31.21 -24.24 -3.93
N ASP A 115 31.06 -23.91 -5.20
CA ASP A 115 30.19 -22.85 -5.68
C ASP A 115 28.79 -23.35 -6.05
N GLN A 116 28.51 -24.67 -5.90
CA GLN A 116 27.22 -25.28 -6.19
C GLN A 116 26.07 -24.54 -5.55
N THR A 117 26.16 -24.16 -4.27
CA THR A 117 25.10 -23.50 -3.52
C THR A 117 24.80 -22.11 -4.10
N LEU A 118 25.84 -21.38 -4.51
CA LEU A 118 25.70 -20.06 -5.12
C LEU A 118 24.99 -20.15 -6.48
N VAL A 119 25.39 -21.11 -7.30
CA VAL A 119 24.78 -21.34 -8.62
C VAL A 119 23.35 -21.79 -8.51
N CYS A 120 23.03 -22.72 -7.57
CA CYS A 120 21.64 -23.12 -7.32
C CYS A 120 20.78 -21.93 -6.93
N LYS A 121 21.24 -21.11 -5.99
CA LYS A 121 20.50 -19.93 -5.55
C LYS A 121 20.26 -18.94 -6.69
N TYR A 122 21.27 -18.68 -7.50
CA TYR A 122 21.13 -17.78 -8.66
C TYR A 122 20.09 -18.25 -9.67
N ILE A 123 20.04 -19.57 -9.93
CA ILE A 123 19.05 -20.13 -10.86
C ILE A 123 17.66 -20.17 -10.24
N ASP A 124 17.54 -20.43 -8.93
CA ASP A 124 16.26 -20.35 -8.22
C ASP A 124 15.73 -18.92 -8.25
N ASP A 125 16.56 -17.90 -7.96
CA ASP A 125 16.21 -16.48 -8.05
C ASP A 125 15.75 -16.09 -9.48
N LEU A 126 16.38 -16.64 -10.54
CA LEU A 126 15.94 -16.43 -11.94
C LEU A 126 14.61 -17.10 -12.29
N ASN A 127 14.21 -18.15 -11.57
CA ASN A 127 12.95 -18.83 -11.78
C ASN A 127 11.77 -18.10 -11.10
N ASP A 128 12.04 -17.26 -10.10
CA ASP A 128 11.04 -16.53 -9.34
C ASP A 128 10.61 -15.21 -10.02
N ASP A 129 11.39 -14.72 -11.00
CA ASP A 129 11.06 -13.55 -11.84
C ASP A 129 10.15 -13.97 -13.04
#